data_19d4c3a924312c73f9be5aa459b0ec4d
#
_entry.id   19d4c3a924312c73f9be5aa459b0ec4d
#
_cell.length_a   1.000
_cell.length_b   1.000
_cell.length_c   1.000
_cell.angle_alpha   90.00
_cell.angle_beta   90.00
_cell.angle_gamma   90.00
#
_symmetry.space_group_name_H-M   'P 1'
#
loop_
_entity.id
_entity.type
_entity.pdbx_description
1 polymer ?
#
loop_
_entity_poly.entity_id
_entity_poly.type
_entity_poly.pdbx_seq_one_letter_code
_entity_poly.pdbx_strand_id
1 'polypeptide(L)'
;EVIIAGGAGSAHLPGMLASLTTIAIIGVPLRGDSLDGIDSLYSIVQMPRGVPVAAMGIDSAYNAAIFACQILSLKHPHLKQRLLEHKQILEEEVEAEDSQLNNDKSKQKGNFS
;
A
#
# COMPACT_ATOMS: atom_id res chain seq x y z
N GLU A 1 -13.07 0.04 -13.11
CA GLU A 1 -12.74 -1.31 -12.65
C GLU A 1 -12.30 -1.34 -11.19
N VAL A 2 -11.50 -0.38 -10.73
CA VAL A 2 -11.08 -0.18 -9.34
C VAL A 2 -10.99 1.32 -9.06
N ILE A 3 -11.36 1.75 -7.87
CA ILE A 3 -11.19 3.13 -7.43
C ILE A 3 -10.28 3.15 -6.19
N ILE A 4 -9.27 4.02 -6.22
CA ILE A 4 -8.44 4.32 -5.05
C ILE A 4 -8.90 5.65 -4.48
N ALA A 5 -9.25 5.68 -3.21
CA ALA A 5 -9.70 6.89 -2.53
C ALA A 5 -8.93 7.10 -1.24
N GLY A 6 -8.36 8.28 -1.08
CA GLY A 6 -7.67 8.70 0.13
C GLY A 6 -8.55 9.59 1.00
N GLY A 7 -8.30 9.56 2.30
CA GLY A 7 -8.99 10.44 3.24
C GLY A 7 -8.23 10.60 4.55
N ALA A 8 -8.30 11.80 5.14
CA ALA A 8 -7.71 12.13 6.43
C ALA A 8 -8.81 12.41 7.48
N GLY A 9 -8.49 12.23 8.75
CA GLY A 9 -9.42 12.43 9.84
C GLY A 9 -10.62 11.48 9.76
N SER A 10 -11.82 12.04 9.75
CA SER A 10 -13.08 11.27 9.56
C SER A 10 -13.24 10.80 8.11
N ALA A 11 -12.31 10.05 7.57
CA ALA A 11 -12.14 9.65 6.17
C ALA A 11 -13.40 9.03 5.52
N HIS A 12 -14.40 9.86 5.22
CA HIS A 12 -15.71 9.43 4.71
C HIS A 12 -15.73 9.10 3.21
N LEU A 13 -14.80 9.65 2.43
CA LEU A 13 -14.84 9.51 0.97
C LEU A 13 -14.81 8.05 0.49
N PRO A 14 -13.93 7.17 0.97
CA PRO A 14 -13.94 5.78 0.53
C PRO A 14 -15.26 5.07 0.83
N GLY A 15 -15.81 5.26 2.00
CA GLY A 15 -17.09 4.67 2.41
C GLY A 15 -18.28 5.22 1.62
N MET A 16 -18.30 6.52 1.37
CA MET A 16 -19.33 7.15 0.55
C MET A 16 -19.32 6.60 -0.86
N LEU A 17 -18.15 6.49 -1.49
CA LEU A 17 -18.01 5.89 -2.81
C LEU A 17 -18.44 4.43 -2.83
N ALA A 18 -18.05 3.66 -1.83
CA ALA A 18 -18.41 2.24 -1.73
C ALA A 18 -19.93 2.03 -1.60
N SER A 19 -20.66 2.98 -1.01
CA SER A 19 -22.12 2.93 -0.93
C SER A 19 -22.83 3.26 -2.24
N LEU A 20 -22.15 3.93 -3.17
CA LEU A 20 -22.74 4.44 -4.41
C LEU A 20 -22.41 3.60 -5.64
N THR A 21 -21.51 2.65 -5.56
CA THR A 21 -21.02 1.88 -6.71
C THR A 21 -20.78 0.42 -6.34
N THR A 22 -20.81 -0.45 -7.35
CA THR A 22 -20.38 -1.83 -7.25
C THR A 22 -18.90 -2.02 -7.60
N ILE A 23 -18.22 -0.95 -7.99
CA ILE A 23 -16.78 -0.98 -8.27
C ILE A 23 -16.02 -1.16 -6.94
N ALA A 24 -14.97 -1.99 -6.96
CA ALA A 24 -14.13 -2.20 -5.80
C ALA A 24 -13.42 -0.91 -5.37
N ILE A 25 -13.53 -0.57 -4.10
CA ILE A 25 -12.90 0.62 -3.50
C ILE A 25 -11.71 0.20 -2.64
N ILE A 26 -10.57 0.83 -2.90
CA ILE A 26 -9.38 0.73 -2.07
C ILE A 26 -9.23 2.05 -1.32
N GLY A 27 -9.31 1.99 0.00
CA GLY A 27 -9.17 3.16 0.87
C GLY A 27 -7.75 3.31 1.37
N VAL A 28 -7.21 4.52 1.26
CA VAL A 28 -5.90 4.89 1.80
C VAL A 28 -6.09 5.89 2.93
N PRO A 29 -5.88 5.49 4.20
CA PRO A 29 -5.91 6.44 5.30
C PRO A 29 -4.72 7.38 5.21
N LEU A 30 -4.98 8.68 5.31
CA LEU A 30 -3.96 9.71 5.25
C LEU A 30 -3.74 10.33 6.62
N ARG A 31 -2.51 10.72 6.92
CA ARG A 31 -2.21 11.50 8.13
C ARG A 31 -2.89 12.85 8.04
N GLY A 32 -3.57 13.20 9.13
CA GLY A 32 -4.13 14.53 9.35
C GLY A 32 -3.39 15.23 10.49
N ASP A 33 -4.03 16.24 11.07
CA ASP A 33 -3.46 17.09 12.12
C ASP A 33 -3.35 16.40 13.49
N SER A 34 -4.01 15.25 13.67
CA SER A 34 -4.03 14.52 14.93
C SER A 34 -3.93 13.01 14.74
N LEU A 35 -3.46 12.29 15.77
CA LEU A 35 -3.43 10.82 15.88
C LEU A 35 -2.62 10.09 14.80
N ASP A 36 -1.77 10.77 14.03
CA ASP A 36 -0.86 10.17 13.02
C ASP A 36 -1.55 9.26 11.99
N GLY A 37 -2.81 9.55 11.65
CA GLY A 37 -3.59 8.78 10.68
C GLY A 37 -4.34 7.58 11.25
N ILE A 38 -4.25 7.30 12.55
CA ILE A 38 -4.99 6.19 13.21
C ILE A 38 -6.49 6.41 13.14
N ASP A 39 -6.95 7.63 13.32
CA ASP A 39 -8.35 8.03 13.17
C ASP A 39 -8.86 7.79 11.74
N SER A 40 -8.05 8.14 10.74
CA SER A 40 -8.35 7.90 9.32
C SER A 40 -8.44 6.39 9.02
N LEU A 41 -7.48 5.61 9.50
CA LEU A 41 -7.47 4.15 9.36
C LEU A 41 -8.72 3.54 10.00
N TYR A 42 -9.05 3.95 11.22
CA TYR A 42 -10.21 3.44 11.93
C TYR A 42 -11.51 3.73 11.17
N SER A 43 -11.66 4.92 10.62
CA SER A 43 -12.83 5.33 9.82
C SER A 43 -12.99 4.50 8.55
N ILE A 44 -11.88 4.13 7.89
CA ILE A 44 -11.89 3.33 6.66
C ILE A 44 -12.16 1.85 6.93
N VAL A 45 -11.66 1.33 8.04
CA VAL A 45 -11.81 -0.09 8.42
C VAL A 45 -13.21 -0.39 8.94
N GLN A 46 -13.84 0.54 9.66
CA GLN A 46 -15.15 0.40 10.27
C GLN A 46 -16.28 0.66 9.27
N MET A 47 -16.54 -0.31 8.41
CA MET A 47 -17.59 -0.21 7.39
C MET A 47 -18.82 -1.05 7.77
N PRO A 48 -20.05 -0.56 7.46
CA PRO A 48 -21.25 -1.33 7.70
C PRO A 48 -21.33 -2.57 6.82
N ARG A 49 -22.10 -3.54 7.26
CA ARG A 49 -22.35 -4.77 6.48
C ARG A 49 -22.89 -4.43 5.09
N GLY A 50 -22.31 -4.98 4.06
CA GLY A 50 -22.71 -4.79 2.66
C GLY A 50 -22.00 -3.64 1.95
N VAL A 51 -21.17 -2.88 2.64
CA VAL A 51 -20.40 -1.74 2.06
C VAL A 51 -18.91 -1.94 2.36
N PRO A 52 -18.22 -2.88 1.69
CA PRO A 52 -16.82 -3.16 1.96
C PRO A 52 -15.88 -2.13 1.33
N VAL A 53 -14.81 -1.80 2.05
CA VAL A 53 -13.66 -1.04 1.55
C VAL A 53 -12.40 -1.79 1.89
N ALA A 54 -11.52 -2.03 0.92
CA ALA A 54 -10.20 -2.60 1.18
C ALA A 54 -9.26 -1.51 1.73
N ALA A 55 -8.86 -1.62 2.98
CA ALA A 55 -7.99 -0.63 3.61
C ALA A 55 -6.52 -0.97 3.41
N MET A 56 -5.73 0.03 2.97
CA MET A 56 -4.27 -0.03 2.95
C MET A 56 -3.70 0.56 4.24
N GLY A 57 -2.40 0.46 4.43
CA GLY A 57 -1.72 1.13 5.53
C GLY A 57 -1.78 2.65 5.44
N ILE A 58 -1.49 3.34 6.54
CA ILE A 58 -1.47 4.80 6.60
C ILE A 58 -0.45 5.36 5.59
N ASP A 59 -0.86 6.32 4.78
CA ASP A 59 -0.07 6.94 3.70
C ASP A 59 0.44 5.97 2.62
N SER A 60 -0.13 4.77 2.54
CA SER A 60 0.33 3.69 1.65
C SER A 60 -0.34 3.75 0.27
N ALA A 61 -0.30 4.89 -0.40
CA ALA A 61 -0.83 5.05 -1.76
C ALA A 61 -0.08 4.16 -2.78
N TYR A 62 1.20 3.94 -2.57
CA TYR A 62 2.02 3.05 -3.41
C TYR A 62 1.47 1.61 -3.38
N ASN A 63 1.23 1.05 -2.20
CA ASN A 63 0.64 -0.28 -2.06
C ASN A 63 -0.79 -0.35 -2.58
N ALA A 64 -1.56 0.73 -2.47
CA ALA A 64 -2.88 0.82 -3.08
C ALA A 64 -2.80 0.69 -4.61
N ALA A 65 -1.83 1.34 -5.24
CA ALA A 65 -1.60 1.25 -6.68
C ALA A 65 -1.20 -0.18 -7.10
N ILE A 66 -0.31 -0.82 -6.37
CA ILE A 66 0.09 -2.21 -6.62
C ILE A 66 -1.10 -3.16 -6.48
N PHE A 67 -1.90 -2.99 -5.43
CA PHE A 67 -3.08 -3.82 -5.22
C PHE A 67 -4.13 -3.62 -6.31
N ALA A 68 -4.35 -2.38 -6.75
CA ALA A 68 -5.21 -2.10 -7.89
C ALA A 68 -4.71 -2.81 -9.17
N CYS A 69 -3.41 -2.77 -9.44
CA CYS A 69 -2.81 -3.50 -10.57
C CYS A 69 -3.00 -5.01 -10.45
N GLN A 70 -2.90 -5.58 -9.26
CA GLN A 70 -3.15 -7.00 -9.03
C GLN A 70 -4.60 -7.38 -9.39
N ILE A 71 -5.57 -6.56 -8.98
CA ILE A 71 -6.98 -6.75 -9.34
C ILE A 71 -7.18 -6.64 -10.85
N LEU A 72 -6.64 -5.60 -11.47
CA LEU A 72 -6.74 -5.37 -12.91
C LEU A 72 -6.04 -6.44 -13.74
N SER A 73 -4.99 -7.06 -13.21
CA SER A 73 -4.25 -8.13 -13.89
C SER A 73 -5.10 -9.38 -14.15
N LEU A 74 -6.21 -9.55 -13.44
CA LEU A 74 -7.15 -10.65 -13.68
C LEU A 74 -7.80 -10.53 -15.07
N LYS A 75 -7.96 -9.33 -15.58
CA LYS A 75 -8.56 -9.04 -16.88
C LYS A 75 -7.55 -8.54 -17.93
N HIS A 76 -6.43 -7.98 -17.48
CA HIS A 76 -5.40 -7.37 -18.32
C HIS A 76 -4.07 -8.12 -18.16
N PRO A 77 -3.81 -9.18 -18.97
CA PRO A 77 -2.64 -10.06 -18.76
C PRO A 77 -1.27 -9.37 -18.82
N HIS A 78 -1.15 -8.26 -19.58
CA HIS A 78 0.09 -7.50 -19.65
C HIS A 78 0.51 -6.89 -18.30
N LEU A 79 -0.45 -6.59 -17.42
CA LEU A 79 -0.16 -6.11 -16.07
C LEU A 79 0.48 -7.18 -15.18
N LYS A 80 0.12 -8.44 -15.39
CA LYS A 80 0.70 -9.55 -14.64
C LYS A 80 2.21 -9.65 -14.86
N GLN A 81 2.65 -9.50 -16.10
CA GLN A 81 4.08 -9.50 -16.42
C GLN A 81 4.80 -8.31 -15.79
N ARG A 82 4.22 -7.13 -15.82
CA ARG A 82 4.80 -5.92 -15.20
C ARG A 82 4.88 -6.03 -13.68
N LEU A 83 3.90 -6.67 -13.05
CA LEU A 83 3.94 -6.94 -11.60
C LEU A 83 5.07 -7.91 -11.23
N LEU A 84 5.33 -8.92 -12.04
CA LEU A 84 6.45 -9.84 -11.84
C LEU A 84 7.80 -9.12 -11.96
N GLU A 85 7.95 -8.27 -12.96
CA GLU A 85 9.15 -7.43 -13.15
C GLU A 85 9.37 -6.49 -11.96
N HIS A 86 8.31 -5.87 -11.47
CA HIS A 86 8.36 -4.99 -10.30
C HIS A 86 8.79 -5.73 -9.03
N LYS A 87 8.26 -6.94 -8.79
CA LYS A 87 8.70 -7.78 -7.67
C LYS A 87 10.18 -8.12 -7.75
N GLN A 88 10.65 -8.44 -8.93
CA GLN A 88 12.05 -8.77 -9.17
C GLN A 88 12.97 -7.59 -8.86
N ILE A 89 12.59 -6.38 -9.26
CA ILE A 89 13.32 -5.14 -8.93
C ILE A 89 13.37 -4.92 -7.41
N LEU A 90 12.28 -5.13 -6.69
CA LEU A 90 12.24 -5.00 -5.23
C LEU A 90 13.14 -6.03 -4.53
N GLU A 91 13.18 -7.26 -5.01
CA GLU A 91 14.07 -8.31 -4.49
C GLU A 91 15.53 -7.93 -4.69
N GLU A 92 15.91 -7.42 -5.86
CA GLU A 92 17.25 -6.94 -6.17
C GLU A 92 17.67 -5.76 -5.27
N GLU A 93 16.77 -4.83 -5.00
CA GLU A 93 17.02 -3.71 -4.08
C GLU A 93 17.30 -4.19 -2.65
N VAL A 94 16.51 -5.14 -2.14
CA VAL A 94 16.71 -5.72 -0.79
C VAL A 94 18.05 -6.47 -0.71
N GLU A 95 18.40 -7.25 -1.71
CA GLU A 95 19.68 -7.97 -1.76
C GLU A 95 20.88 -7.01 -1.81
N ALA A 96 20.75 -5.89 -2.54
CA ALA A 96 21.79 -4.86 -2.60
C ALA A 96 21.99 -4.17 -1.24
N GLU A 97 20.92 -3.86 -0.52
CA GLU A 97 20.97 -3.29 0.83
C GLU A 97 21.60 -4.24 1.84
N ASP A 98 21.25 -5.52 1.83
CA ASP A 98 21.82 -6.56 2.67
C ASP A 98 23.33 -6.73 2.42
N SER A 99 23.74 -6.69 1.17
CA SER A 99 25.17 -6.77 0.79
C SER A 99 25.96 -5.57 1.31
N GLN A 100 25.40 -4.36 1.26
CA GLN A 100 26.01 -3.16 1.82
C GLN A 100 26.16 -3.25 3.34
N LEU A 101 25.12 -3.66 4.05
CA LEU A 101 25.15 -3.83 5.51
C LEU A 101 26.20 -4.85 5.96
N ASN A 102 26.35 -5.95 5.22
CA ASN A 102 27.35 -6.97 5.52
C ASN A 102 28.79 -6.46 5.25
N ASN A 103 29.00 -5.68 4.21
CA ASN A 103 30.29 -5.06 3.91
C ASN A 103 30.69 -4.03 4.98
N ASP A 104 29.77 -3.23 5.47
CA ASP A 104 30.02 -2.23 6.51
C ASP A 104 30.35 -2.88 7.87
N LYS A 105 29.68 -3.98 8.22
CA LYS A 105 30.00 -4.77 9.41
C LYS A 105 31.37 -5.42 9.35
N SER A 106 31.82 -5.87 8.18
CA SER A 106 33.14 -6.45 7.99
C SER A 106 34.26 -5.42 8.10
N LYS A 107 34.03 -4.19 7.62
CA LYS A 107 34.98 -3.08 7.75
C LYS A 107 35.14 -2.61 9.21
N GLN A 108 34.04 -2.58 9.98
CA GLN A 108 34.10 -2.24 11.41
C GLN A 108 34.86 -3.28 12.25
N LYS A 109 34.74 -4.56 11.92
CA LYS A 109 35.51 -5.63 12.62
C LYS A 109 37.00 -5.62 12.27
N GLY A 110 37.38 -5.15 11.08
CA GLY A 110 38.78 -5.01 10.67
C GLY A 110 39.55 -3.87 11.33
N ASN A 111 38.86 -2.89 11.91
CA ASN A 111 39.49 -1.75 12.59
C ASN A 111 39.77 -1.99 14.10
N PHE A 112 39.45 -3.14 14.63
CA PHE A 112 39.69 -3.52 16.04
C PHE A 112 40.74 -4.62 16.23
N SER A 113 41.53 -4.90 15.20
CA SER A 113 42.65 -5.86 15.26
C SER A 113 44.01 -5.18 15.17
#